data_04f36f2f38afda045a128a2caf02f904
#
_entry.id   04f36f2f38afda045a128a2caf02f904
#
_cell.length_a   1.000
_cell.length_b   1.000
_cell.length_c   1.000
_cell.angle_alpha   90.00
_cell.angle_beta   90.00
_cell.angle_gamma   90.00
#
_symmetry.space_group_name_H-M   'P 1'
#
loop_
_entity.id
_entity.type
_entity.pdbx_description
1 polymer ?
#
loop_
_entity_poly.entity_id
_entity_poly.type
_entity_poly.pdbx_seq_one_letter_code
_entity_poly.pdbx_strand_id
1 'polypeptide(L)'
;MANYRNNPFTFVYDGAITKNEKGKVNVEKVSYKINGIDIAANVYKPANYTPNGKFPAIVVAHPNGGVKEQVAGLYAQKLAEQGYVTIAFDATYQGASGGKPRYVDKPANRMEDIRAAADFITQYPGVDKNRLGLLGICGGGGYSIKAAQTDKRFKTV
;
A
#
# COMPACT_ATOMS: atom_id res chain seq x y z
N MET A 1 17.52 17.28 -6.73
CA MET A 1 17.18 16.23 -5.75
C MET A 1 16.01 16.72 -4.92
N ALA A 2 14.94 15.93 -4.83
CA ALA A 2 13.83 16.25 -3.95
C ALA A 2 14.31 16.33 -2.50
N ASN A 3 13.93 17.40 -1.80
CA ASN A 3 14.30 17.55 -0.39
C ASN A 3 13.29 16.76 0.48
N TYR A 4 13.37 15.42 0.41
CA TYR A 4 12.49 14.51 1.14
C TYR A 4 12.54 14.70 2.67
N ARG A 5 13.63 15.31 3.21
CA ARG A 5 13.78 15.56 4.65
C ARG A 5 12.73 16.53 5.21
N ASN A 6 12.16 17.37 4.35
CA ASN A 6 11.13 18.33 4.71
C ASN A 6 9.71 17.87 4.28
N ASN A 7 9.56 16.65 3.74
CA ASN A 7 8.24 16.12 3.41
C ASN A 7 7.50 15.69 4.69
N PRO A 8 6.32 16.25 5.00
CA PRO A 8 5.58 15.92 6.24
C PRO A 8 5.09 14.46 6.30
N PHE A 9 5.03 13.78 5.15
CA PHE A 9 4.68 12.36 5.05
C PHE A 9 5.91 11.44 4.96
N THR A 10 7.13 12.00 5.02
CA THR A 10 8.39 11.27 4.90
C THR A 10 8.63 10.59 3.55
N PHE A 11 7.91 10.99 2.50
CA PHE A 11 8.09 10.44 1.15
C PHE A 11 9.44 10.86 0.55
N VAL A 12 10.06 9.95 -0.18
CA VAL A 12 11.43 10.11 -0.70
C VAL A 12 11.50 10.06 -2.24
N TYR A 13 10.41 10.38 -2.92
CA TYR A 13 10.32 10.42 -4.39
C TYR A 13 9.88 11.79 -4.90
N ASP A 14 10.24 12.11 -6.13
CA ASP A 14 9.87 13.37 -6.79
C ASP A 14 8.37 13.44 -7.06
N GLY A 15 7.78 14.62 -6.86
CA GLY A 15 6.33 14.83 -7.02
C GLY A 15 5.49 14.21 -5.89
N ALA A 16 6.11 13.83 -4.77
CA ALA A 16 5.40 13.29 -3.63
C ALA A 16 4.43 14.32 -3.03
N ILE A 17 3.29 13.83 -2.54
CA ILE A 17 2.32 14.65 -1.80
C ILE A 17 3.00 15.29 -0.59
N THR A 18 2.85 16.60 -0.44
CA THR A 18 3.36 17.35 0.72
C THR A 18 2.22 17.86 1.61
N LYS A 19 0.99 17.86 1.09
CA LYS A 19 -0.20 18.34 1.79
C LYS A 19 -1.44 17.69 1.20
N ASN A 20 -2.38 17.31 2.05
CA ASN A 20 -3.70 16.88 1.64
C ASN A 20 -4.57 18.10 1.28
N GLU A 21 -5.21 18.06 0.12
CA GLU A 21 -6.04 19.13 -0.38
C GLU A 21 -7.31 18.56 -1.06
N LYS A 22 -8.43 19.27 -0.91
CA LYS A 22 -9.67 18.91 -1.59
C LYS A 22 -9.47 18.92 -3.11
N GLY A 23 -9.98 17.91 -3.80
CA GLY A 23 -9.89 17.81 -5.26
C GLY A 23 -8.52 17.35 -5.77
N LYS A 24 -7.64 16.92 -4.90
CA LYS A 24 -6.34 16.30 -5.24
C LYS A 24 -6.24 14.89 -4.66
N VAL A 25 -5.25 14.14 -5.12
CA VAL A 25 -4.91 12.88 -4.45
C VAL A 25 -4.47 13.17 -3.02
N ASN A 26 -5.07 12.47 -2.08
CA ASN A 26 -4.79 12.60 -0.65
C ASN A 26 -4.24 11.28 -0.10
N VAL A 27 -3.47 11.38 0.96
CA VAL A 27 -2.90 10.23 1.66
C VAL A 27 -3.38 10.20 3.11
N GLU A 28 -3.71 8.99 3.58
CA GLU A 28 -4.09 8.72 4.97
C GLU A 28 -3.17 7.64 5.54
N LYS A 29 -2.54 7.94 6.68
CA LYS A 29 -1.79 6.94 7.45
C LYS A 29 -2.77 6.05 8.19
N VAL A 30 -2.64 4.74 8.00
CA VAL A 30 -3.50 3.74 8.63
C VAL A 30 -2.66 2.66 9.30
N SER A 31 -3.27 1.92 10.22
CA SER A 31 -2.64 0.77 10.86
C SER A 31 -3.66 -0.34 11.05
N TYR A 32 -3.21 -1.57 10.92
CA TYR A 32 -3.98 -2.78 11.19
C TYR A 32 -3.05 -3.86 11.76
N LYS A 33 -3.58 -5.01 12.18
CA LYS A 33 -2.78 -6.06 12.81
C LYS A 33 -2.75 -7.34 11.99
N ILE A 34 -1.60 -8.00 12.02
CA ILE A 34 -1.40 -9.37 11.54
C ILE A 34 -0.80 -10.16 12.70
N ASN A 35 -1.50 -11.17 13.19
CA ASN A 35 -0.99 -12.05 14.27
C ASN A 35 -0.43 -11.25 15.47
N GLY A 36 -1.08 -10.16 15.85
CA GLY A 36 -0.65 -9.29 16.94
C GLY A 36 0.43 -8.27 16.59
N ILE A 37 0.96 -8.29 15.35
CA ILE A 37 1.95 -7.33 14.87
C ILE A 37 1.23 -6.14 14.21
N ASP A 38 1.57 -4.92 14.63
CA ASP A 38 1.04 -3.70 14.01
C ASP A 38 1.68 -3.47 12.64
N ILE A 39 0.84 -3.25 11.63
CA ILE A 39 1.25 -2.93 10.27
C ILE A 39 0.98 -1.46 10.02
N ALA A 40 2.00 -0.75 9.57
CA ALA A 40 1.89 0.63 9.14
C ALA A 40 1.68 0.69 7.62
N ALA A 41 0.67 1.44 7.19
CA ALA A 41 0.35 1.59 5.78
C ALA A 41 -0.11 3.01 5.46
N ASN A 42 -0.09 3.35 4.17
CA ASN A 42 -0.63 4.57 3.62
C ASN A 42 -1.71 4.22 2.58
N VAL A 43 -2.90 4.77 2.74
CA VAL A 43 -3.97 4.70 1.75
C VAL A 43 -3.96 5.99 0.94
N TYR A 44 -3.88 5.88 -0.38
CA TYR A 44 -3.96 7.02 -1.30
C TYR A 44 -5.36 7.03 -1.91
N LYS A 45 -6.00 8.20 -1.85
CA LYS A 45 -7.36 8.42 -2.31
C LYS A 45 -7.35 9.30 -3.56
N PRO A 46 -8.02 8.91 -4.66
CA PRO A 46 -8.07 9.74 -5.87
C PRO A 46 -8.76 11.09 -5.60
N ALA A 47 -8.56 12.05 -6.50
CA ALA A 47 -9.06 13.42 -6.36
C ALA A 47 -10.60 13.50 -6.19
N ASN A 48 -11.32 12.57 -6.81
CA ASN A 48 -12.78 12.46 -6.77
C ASN A 48 -13.29 11.46 -5.72
N TYR A 49 -12.46 11.05 -4.79
CA TYR A 49 -12.83 10.07 -3.78
C TYR A 49 -14.00 10.54 -2.91
N THR A 50 -14.94 9.61 -2.68
CA THR A 50 -16.00 9.74 -1.69
C THR A 50 -16.16 8.42 -0.92
N PRO A 51 -16.52 8.46 0.37
CA PRO A 51 -16.73 7.24 1.17
C PRO A 51 -17.86 6.33 0.66
N ASN A 52 -18.81 6.90 -0.10
CA ASN A 52 -19.94 6.18 -0.69
C ASN A 52 -19.68 5.77 -2.15
N GLY A 53 -18.46 5.95 -2.65
CA GLY A 53 -18.06 5.58 -3.99
C GLY A 53 -17.96 4.07 -4.19
N LYS A 54 -17.58 3.68 -5.41
CA LYS A 54 -17.26 2.30 -5.79
C LYS A 54 -15.94 2.29 -6.56
N PHE A 55 -14.86 2.66 -5.89
CA PHE A 55 -13.54 2.76 -6.49
C PHE A 55 -12.88 1.40 -6.59
N PRO A 56 -12.22 1.08 -7.73
CA PRO A 56 -11.32 -0.05 -7.76
C PRO A 56 -10.13 0.20 -6.83
N ALA A 57 -9.58 -0.86 -6.24
CA ALA A 57 -8.44 -0.74 -5.34
C ALA A 57 -7.23 -1.55 -5.80
N ILE A 58 -6.05 -1.10 -5.41
CA ILE A 58 -4.78 -1.78 -5.70
C ILE A 58 -3.93 -1.84 -4.43
N VAL A 59 -3.50 -3.04 -4.10
CA VAL A 59 -2.46 -3.28 -3.09
C VAL A 59 -1.10 -3.14 -3.75
N VAL A 60 -0.19 -2.38 -3.14
CA VAL A 60 1.17 -2.17 -3.67
C VAL A 60 2.20 -2.75 -2.71
N ALA A 61 2.89 -3.80 -3.14
CA ALA A 61 3.90 -4.52 -2.37
C ALA A 61 5.31 -4.02 -2.72
N HIS A 62 6.04 -3.52 -1.72
CA HIS A 62 7.38 -2.95 -1.87
C HIS A 62 8.47 -4.00 -2.18
N PRO A 63 9.64 -3.59 -2.73
CA PRO A 63 10.81 -4.43 -2.90
C PRO A 63 11.33 -5.03 -1.58
N ASN A 64 12.18 -6.06 -1.67
CA ASN A 64 12.93 -6.54 -0.50
C ASN A 64 13.68 -5.36 0.16
N GLY A 65 13.54 -5.23 1.48
CA GLY A 65 14.16 -4.15 2.23
C GLY A 65 13.62 -2.75 1.94
N GLY A 66 12.57 -2.63 1.11
CA GLY A 66 11.89 -1.36 0.86
C GLY A 66 10.90 -0.98 1.96
N VAL A 67 10.34 0.21 1.87
CA VAL A 67 9.30 0.74 2.75
C VAL A 67 8.25 1.50 1.93
N LYS A 68 7.07 1.69 2.53
CA LYS A 68 5.91 2.34 1.89
C LYS A 68 6.14 3.79 1.43
N GLU A 69 7.14 4.49 1.99
CA GLU A 69 7.48 5.87 1.61
C GLU A 69 8.35 5.97 0.37
N GLN A 70 8.86 4.86 -0.14
CA GLN A 70 9.76 4.79 -1.29
C GLN A 70 8.99 4.48 -2.59
N VAL A 71 9.54 3.62 -3.44
CA VAL A 71 8.95 3.30 -4.75
C VAL A 71 7.51 2.77 -4.67
N ALA A 72 7.16 2.03 -3.61
CA ALA A 72 5.78 1.56 -3.43
C ALA A 72 4.81 2.74 -3.25
N GLY A 73 5.20 3.75 -2.49
CA GLY A 73 4.42 5.00 -2.34
C GLY A 73 4.31 5.78 -3.64
N LEU A 74 5.40 5.87 -4.41
CA LEU A 74 5.38 6.50 -5.74
C LEU A 74 4.32 5.86 -6.65
N TYR A 75 4.35 4.55 -6.80
CA TYR A 75 3.38 3.85 -7.65
C TYR A 75 1.96 3.93 -7.09
N ALA A 76 1.79 3.81 -5.76
CA ALA A 76 0.49 3.98 -5.12
C ALA A 76 -0.12 5.36 -5.39
N GLN A 77 0.69 6.43 -5.27
CA GLN A 77 0.26 7.78 -5.62
C GLN A 77 -0.11 7.90 -7.09
N LYS A 78 0.75 7.40 -8.00
CA LYS A 78 0.50 7.48 -9.46
C LYS A 78 -0.76 6.72 -9.88
N LEU A 79 -1.05 5.59 -9.28
CA LEU A 79 -2.28 4.85 -9.52
C LEU A 79 -3.51 5.58 -8.95
N ALA A 80 -3.37 6.25 -7.79
CA ALA A 80 -4.44 7.08 -7.26
C ALA A 80 -4.73 8.30 -8.15
N GLU A 81 -3.74 8.87 -8.83
CA GLU A 81 -3.92 9.89 -9.86
C GLU A 81 -4.74 9.39 -11.06
N GLN A 82 -4.79 8.06 -11.27
CA GLN A 82 -5.60 7.41 -12.30
C GLN A 82 -6.99 6.95 -11.82
N GLY A 83 -7.37 7.27 -10.58
CA GLY A 83 -8.70 7.00 -10.06
C GLY A 83 -8.83 5.73 -9.20
N TYR A 84 -7.73 5.08 -8.82
CA TYR A 84 -7.74 3.95 -7.90
C TYR A 84 -7.62 4.40 -6.44
N VAL A 85 -8.24 3.69 -5.52
CA VAL A 85 -7.85 3.73 -4.11
C VAL A 85 -6.70 2.74 -3.93
N THR A 86 -5.56 3.19 -3.43
CA THR A 86 -4.37 2.34 -3.34
C THR A 86 -3.86 2.27 -1.91
N ILE A 87 -3.21 1.15 -1.56
CA ILE A 87 -2.56 0.96 -0.27
C ILE A 87 -1.12 0.50 -0.48
N ALA A 88 -0.18 1.26 0.10
CA ALA A 88 1.22 0.84 0.25
C ALA A 88 1.48 0.62 1.75
N PHE A 89 2.05 -0.52 2.10
CA PHE A 89 2.30 -0.93 3.48
C PHE A 89 3.77 -1.25 3.71
N ASP A 90 4.21 -1.16 4.95
CA ASP A 90 5.46 -1.77 5.39
C ASP A 90 5.19 -3.23 5.76
N ALA A 91 5.96 -4.15 5.20
CA ALA A 91 5.86 -5.56 5.56
C ALA A 91 6.15 -5.78 7.06
N THR A 92 5.68 -6.87 7.64
CA THR A 92 6.06 -7.28 9.00
C THR A 92 7.59 -7.25 9.14
N TYR A 93 8.08 -6.77 10.28
CA TYR A 93 9.51 -6.60 10.61
C TYR A 93 10.24 -5.49 9.85
N GLN A 94 9.55 -4.73 8.99
CA GLN A 94 10.14 -3.68 8.14
C GLN A 94 9.57 -2.30 8.49
N GLY A 95 10.33 -1.25 8.15
CA GLY A 95 9.88 0.14 8.25
C GLY A 95 9.26 0.49 9.60
N ALA A 96 8.07 1.08 9.57
CA ALA A 96 7.29 1.45 10.75
C ALA A 96 6.37 0.31 11.26
N SER A 97 6.28 -0.82 10.54
CA SER A 97 5.56 -2.00 11.02
C SER A 97 6.33 -2.67 12.16
N GLY A 98 5.59 -3.38 13.01
CA GLY A 98 6.11 -4.06 14.18
C GLY A 98 6.84 -5.37 13.87
N GLY A 99 7.12 -6.13 14.94
CA GLY A 99 7.76 -7.44 14.90
C GLY A 99 9.25 -7.41 15.24
N LYS A 100 9.71 -8.49 15.86
CA LYS A 100 11.12 -8.75 16.18
C LYS A 100 11.47 -10.21 15.86
N PRO A 101 12.72 -10.51 15.40
CA PRO A 101 13.78 -9.55 15.09
C PRO A 101 13.43 -8.66 13.88
N ARG A 102 14.08 -7.51 13.74
CA ARG A 102 13.86 -6.59 12.60
C ARG A 102 14.50 -7.12 11.32
N TYR A 103 14.00 -6.62 10.17
CA TYR A 103 14.55 -6.90 8.84
C TYR A 103 14.45 -8.36 8.41
N VAL A 104 13.46 -9.07 8.92
CA VAL A 104 13.14 -10.44 8.47
C VAL A 104 12.30 -10.34 7.19
N ASP A 105 12.80 -10.91 6.11
CA ASP A 105 12.09 -11.01 4.84
C ASP A 105 11.91 -12.48 4.46
N LYS A 106 10.79 -13.06 4.87
CA LYS A 106 10.40 -14.44 4.56
C LYS A 106 9.23 -14.44 3.59
N PRO A 107 9.27 -15.24 2.50
CA PRO A 107 8.18 -15.31 1.53
C PRO A 107 6.79 -15.53 2.15
N ALA A 108 6.68 -16.43 3.13
CA ALA A 108 5.42 -16.71 3.82
C ALA A 108 4.86 -15.46 4.51
N ASN A 109 5.69 -14.71 5.23
CA ASN A 109 5.27 -13.48 5.88
C ASN A 109 4.80 -12.44 4.86
N ARG A 110 5.57 -12.26 3.77
CA ARG A 110 5.25 -11.29 2.72
C ARG A 110 3.91 -11.60 2.03
N MET A 111 3.59 -12.88 1.83
CA MET A 111 2.29 -13.29 1.29
C MET A 111 1.16 -12.96 2.27
N GLU A 112 1.34 -13.20 3.56
CA GLU A 112 0.34 -12.84 4.58
C GLU A 112 0.18 -11.32 4.71
N ASP A 113 1.26 -10.55 4.61
CA ASP A 113 1.21 -9.08 4.60
C ASP A 113 0.36 -8.57 3.42
N ILE A 114 0.53 -9.15 2.22
CA ILE A 114 -0.25 -8.79 1.03
C ILE A 114 -1.74 -9.13 1.23
N ARG A 115 -2.05 -10.31 1.79
CA ARG A 115 -3.43 -10.73 2.08
C ARG A 115 -4.09 -9.84 3.11
N ALA A 116 -3.37 -9.48 4.16
CA ALA A 116 -3.89 -8.59 5.19
C ALA A 116 -4.12 -7.15 4.67
N ALA A 117 -3.26 -6.67 3.77
CA ALA A 117 -3.52 -5.41 3.07
C ALA A 117 -4.78 -5.49 2.20
N ALA A 118 -5.03 -6.65 1.56
CA ALA A 118 -6.27 -6.90 0.83
C ALA A 118 -7.49 -6.95 1.77
N ASP A 119 -7.38 -7.59 2.94
CA ASP A 119 -8.43 -7.60 3.95
C ASP A 119 -8.80 -6.18 4.38
N PHE A 120 -7.80 -5.36 4.66
CA PHE A 120 -8.01 -3.98 5.08
C PHE A 120 -8.64 -3.13 3.98
N ILE A 121 -8.06 -3.14 2.76
CA ILE A 121 -8.48 -2.22 1.70
C ILE A 121 -9.86 -2.59 1.11
N THR A 122 -10.24 -3.86 1.11
CA THR A 122 -11.58 -4.28 0.64
C THR A 122 -12.70 -3.87 1.58
N GLN A 123 -12.40 -3.52 2.81
CA GLN A 123 -13.33 -2.98 3.80
C GLN A 123 -13.24 -1.45 3.92
N TYR A 124 -12.30 -0.83 3.23
CA TYR A 124 -12.11 0.61 3.28
C TYR A 124 -13.30 1.34 2.61
N PRO A 125 -13.85 2.41 3.25
CA PRO A 125 -15.00 3.13 2.69
C PRO A 125 -14.79 3.55 1.24
N GLY A 126 -15.81 3.38 0.40
CA GLY A 126 -15.76 3.75 -1.01
C GLY A 126 -15.06 2.76 -1.93
N VAL A 127 -14.50 1.67 -1.42
CA VAL A 127 -13.85 0.63 -2.24
C VAL A 127 -14.85 -0.42 -2.72
N ASP A 128 -14.77 -0.75 -4.01
CA ASP A 128 -15.45 -1.90 -4.58
C ASP A 128 -14.60 -3.17 -4.38
N LYS A 129 -14.98 -4.00 -3.42
CA LYS A 129 -14.26 -5.23 -3.06
C LYS A 129 -14.14 -6.25 -4.21
N ASN A 130 -14.94 -6.11 -5.26
CA ASN A 130 -14.92 -7.00 -6.43
C ASN A 130 -13.92 -6.53 -7.51
N ARG A 131 -13.30 -5.37 -7.33
CA ARG A 131 -12.33 -4.79 -8.27
C ARG A 131 -11.00 -4.50 -7.57
N LEU A 132 -10.35 -5.57 -7.10
CA LEU A 132 -9.06 -5.51 -6.41
C LEU A 132 -7.94 -5.96 -7.33
N GLY A 133 -6.93 -5.11 -7.48
CA GLY A 133 -5.66 -5.41 -8.15
C GLY A 133 -4.50 -5.50 -7.18
N LEU A 134 -3.37 -6.00 -7.67
CA LEU A 134 -2.14 -6.15 -6.91
C LEU A 134 -0.95 -5.72 -7.78
N LEU A 135 -0.13 -4.82 -7.28
CA LEU A 135 1.13 -4.42 -7.90
C LEU A 135 2.30 -4.82 -7.00
N GLY A 136 3.17 -5.67 -7.48
CA GLY A 136 4.40 -6.03 -6.79
C GLY A 136 5.63 -5.49 -7.51
N ILE A 137 6.59 -4.97 -6.75
CA ILE A 137 7.80 -4.35 -7.27
C ILE A 137 9.00 -5.17 -6.82
N CYS A 138 9.86 -5.60 -7.78
CA CYS A 138 11.06 -6.40 -7.51
C CYS A 138 10.70 -7.71 -6.76
N GLY A 139 11.26 -7.98 -5.60
CA GLY A 139 10.88 -9.12 -4.74
C GLY A 139 9.41 -9.12 -4.36
N GLY A 140 8.80 -7.95 -4.19
CA GLY A 140 7.36 -7.78 -4.03
C GLY A 140 6.55 -8.37 -5.19
N GLY A 141 7.09 -8.35 -6.41
CA GLY A 141 6.47 -8.96 -7.60
C GLY A 141 6.34 -10.48 -7.47
N GLY A 142 7.40 -11.17 -7.08
CA GLY A 142 7.37 -12.61 -6.85
C GLY A 142 6.38 -13.01 -5.77
N TYR A 143 6.37 -12.30 -4.65
CA TYR A 143 5.41 -12.53 -3.55
C TYR A 143 3.97 -12.26 -3.96
N SER A 144 3.75 -11.23 -4.79
CA SER A 144 2.44 -10.86 -5.32
C SER A 144 1.86 -11.94 -6.22
N ILE A 145 2.63 -12.45 -7.16
CA ILE A 145 2.22 -13.56 -8.01
C ILE A 145 1.82 -14.77 -7.15
N LYS A 146 2.65 -15.11 -6.18
CA LYS A 146 2.37 -16.25 -5.29
C LYS A 146 1.13 -16.05 -4.43
N ALA A 147 0.92 -14.86 -3.89
CA ALA A 147 -0.29 -14.52 -3.13
C ALA A 147 -1.55 -14.63 -4.00
N ALA A 148 -1.52 -14.10 -5.22
CA ALA A 148 -2.66 -14.10 -6.13
C ALA A 148 -3.03 -15.51 -6.63
N GLN A 149 -2.11 -16.46 -6.67
CA GLN A 149 -2.41 -17.85 -7.02
C GLN A 149 -3.46 -18.49 -6.10
N THR A 150 -3.49 -18.09 -4.84
CA THR A 150 -4.36 -18.65 -3.80
C THR A 150 -5.42 -17.69 -3.28
N ASP A 151 -5.30 -16.40 -3.55
CA ASP A 151 -6.28 -15.38 -3.15
C ASP A 151 -7.06 -14.85 -4.36
N LYS A 152 -8.28 -15.36 -4.54
CA LYS A 152 -9.14 -15.05 -5.69
C LYS A 152 -9.75 -13.65 -5.66
N ARG A 153 -9.52 -12.87 -4.61
CA ARG A 153 -9.95 -11.47 -4.56
C ARG A 153 -9.19 -10.61 -5.57
N PHE A 154 -7.91 -10.92 -5.81
CA PHE A 154 -7.12 -10.25 -6.84
C PHE A 154 -7.59 -10.62 -8.24
N LYS A 155 -8.03 -9.62 -9.00
CA LYS A 155 -8.53 -9.78 -10.37
C LYS A 155 -7.43 -9.52 -11.41
N THR A 156 -6.35 -8.86 -11.01
CA THR A 156 -5.17 -8.57 -11.82
C THR A 156 -3.93 -8.47 -10.94
N VAL A 157 -2.79 -8.82 -11.50
CA VAL A 157 -1.46 -8.71 -10.87
C VAL A 157 -0.48 -8.14 -11.88
#